data_01e9ebcec2d7ef9b3f47bd1ea16cfc96
#
_entry.id   01e9ebcec2d7ef9b3f47bd1ea16cfc96
#
_cell.length_a   1.000
_cell.length_b   1.000
_cell.length_c   1.000
_cell.angle_alpha   90.00
_cell.angle_beta   90.00
_cell.angle_gamma   90.00
#
_symmetry.space_group_name_H-M   'P 1'
#
loop_
_entity.id
_entity.type
_entity.pdbx_description
1 polymer ?
#
loop_
_entity_poly.entity_id
_entity_poly.type
_entity_poly.pdbx_seq_one_letter_code
_entity_poly.pdbx_strand_id
1 'polypeptide(L)'
;MLIKFFKLFLILLFYQGPLYSKSKTLNDFNSNDLSNYFSGIVAYDNNHNDQALKFFKLSKHLINQHNSYLESYTNTLVLEGRVQQAVSEIKQNLTGSNSNFFEAYLVLALDSLKRKNYKESEVYLQRSYEFINNDKLSLIIADTLRQYLNVFEENKISKIKNKYGNFSFINEVFQRCYLKDKNTKVYFTNLINSQNDADYTRYQFFYLNYLLENNEYEEAKNISDNLDYLNSSLLVSQGKKWIETQKTTKFKKIFSCSNVNDIVSEFFFLVSSLYSSQENYEKSNFYLNISHYLNPKFKFNLSLLAENYYLNQNYSKTLKILEMFDKNDEFYYWFKIKKKQKIIFKKQNK
;
A
#
# COMPACT_ATOMS: atom_id res chain seq x y z
N MET A 1 -16.73 25.92 -72.28
CA MET A 1 -15.77 24.97 -71.68
C MET A 1 -16.05 24.72 -70.19
N LEU A 2 -16.38 25.72 -69.41
CA LEU A 2 -16.67 25.62 -67.99
C LEU A 2 -17.84 24.68 -67.62
N ILE A 3 -18.92 24.68 -68.41
CA ILE A 3 -20.14 23.89 -68.12
C ILE A 3 -19.88 22.35 -68.23
N LYS A 4 -18.97 21.94 -69.11
CA LYS A 4 -18.57 20.55 -69.28
C LYS A 4 -17.71 20.06 -68.10
N PHE A 5 -16.86 20.94 -67.59
CA PHE A 5 -16.05 20.63 -66.34
C PHE A 5 -16.93 20.51 -65.13
N PHE A 6 -17.96 21.33 -64.98
CA PHE A 6 -18.90 21.29 -63.85
C PHE A 6 -19.78 20.01 -63.85
N LYS A 7 -20.18 19.54 -65.05
CA LYS A 7 -20.90 18.25 -65.14
C LYS A 7 -19.99 17.04 -64.82
N LEU A 8 -18.73 17.09 -65.21
CA LEU A 8 -17.77 16.04 -64.91
C LEU A 8 -17.47 15.97 -63.39
N PHE A 9 -17.38 17.13 -62.74
CA PHE A 9 -17.16 17.24 -61.29
C PHE A 9 -18.37 16.74 -60.47
N LEU A 10 -19.60 17.00 -60.93
CA LEU A 10 -20.82 16.48 -60.33
C LEU A 10 -20.93 14.94 -60.45
N ILE A 11 -20.51 14.37 -61.58
CA ILE A 11 -20.50 12.90 -61.76
C ILE A 11 -19.47 12.23 -60.87
N LEU A 12 -18.30 12.86 -60.63
CA LEU A 12 -17.28 12.35 -59.70
C LEU A 12 -17.73 12.41 -58.24
N LEU A 13 -18.59 13.36 -57.85
CA LEU A 13 -19.17 13.43 -56.50
C LEU A 13 -20.22 12.31 -56.22
N PHE A 14 -20.89 11.82 -57.27
CA PHE A 14 -21.86 10.70 -57.10
C PHE A 14 -21.22 9.33 -57.25
N TYR A 15 -19.92 9.24 -57.65
CA TYR A 15 -19.17 7.97 -57.70
C TYR A 15 -18.38 7.68 -56.45
N GLN A 16 -18.59 8.44 -55.36
CA GLN A 16 -18.18 7.99 -54.03
C GLN A 16 -19.12 6.90 -53.63
N GLY A 17 -18.82 5.67 -54.06
CA GLY A 17 -19.47 4.48 -53.52
C GLY A 17 -19.46 4.55 -52.00
N PRO A 18 -20.45 3.98 -51.32
CA PRO A 18 -20.50 3.99 -49.87
C PRO A 18 -19.16 3.50 -49.38
N LEU A 19 -18.43 4.37 -48.68
CA LEU A 19 -17.29 3.97 -47.87
C LEU A 19 -17.82 2.98 -46.86
N TYR A 20 -17.84 1.71 -47.25
CA TYR A 20 -17.97 0.62 -46.31
C TYR A 20 -16.71 0.68 -45.43
N SER A 21 -16.73 1.55 -44.45
CA SER A 21 -15.99 1.27 -43.23
C SER A 21 -16.44 -0.13 -42.83
N LYS A 22 -15.60 -1.14 -43.00
CA LYS A 22 -15.72 -2.37 -42.25
C LYS A 22 -15.61 -1.95 -40.83
N SER A 23 -16.72 -1.53 -40.20
CA SER A 23 -16.89 -1.63 -38.77
C SER A 23 -16.68 -3.12 -38.48
N LYS A 24 -15.51 -3.48 -38.03
CA LYS A 24 -15.38 -4.68 -37.19
C LYS A 24 -16.59 -4.59 -36.27
N THR A 25 -17.46 -5.53 -36.44
CA THR A 25 -18.78 -5.63 -35.82
C THR A 25 -18.77 -5.02 -34.43
N LEU A 26 -19.40 -3.83 -34.29
CA LEU A 26 -19.75 -3.19 -33.00
C LEU A 26 -20.73 -4.07 -32.18
N ASN A 27 -20.97 -5.31 -32.63
CA ASN A 27 -21.92 -6.23 -32.04
C ASN A 27 -21.41 -6.89 -30.74
N ASP A 28 -20.15 -6.68 -30.34
CA ASP A 28 -19.60 -7.31 -29.13
C ASP A 28 -19.56 -6.36 -27.93
N PHE A 29 -19.86 -5.06 -28.08
CA PHE A 29 -19.88 -4.13 -26.97
C PHE A 29 -21.32 -3.76 -26.59
N ASN A 30 -21.78 -4.30 -25.47
CA ASN A 30 -22.99 -3.81 -24.84
C ASN A 30 -22.74 -2.37 -24.34
N SER A 31 -23.55 -1.40 -24.80
CA SER A 31 -23.43 0.01 -24.39
C SER A 31 -23.52 0.20 -22.87
N ASN A 32 -24.28 -0.64 -22.17
CA ASN A 32 -24.38 -0.61 -20.71
C ASN A 32 -23.06 -0.98 -20.04
N ASP A 33 -22.29 -1.90 -20.62
CA ASP A 33 -21.03 -2.34 -20.07
C ASP A 33 -19.95 -1.25 -20.19
N LEU A 34 -19.89 -0.60 -21.35
CA LEU A 34 -19.03 0.56 -21.53
C LEU A 34 -19.43 1.71 -20.60
N SER A 35 -20.72 1.99 -20.48
CA SER A 35 -21.23 3.01 -19.55
C SER A 35 -20.83 2.70 -18.12
N ASN A 36 -20.98 1.45 -17.67
CA ASN A 36 -20.54 1.03 -16.34
C ASN A 36 -19.02 1.14 -16.19
N TYR A 37 -18.25 0.72 -17.19
CA TYR A 37 -16.79 0.84 -17.13
C TYR A 37 -16.34 2.30 -16.96
N PHE A 38 -16.82 3.21 -17.81
CA PHE A 38 -16.48 4.63 -17.70
C PHE A 38 -16.99 5.26 -16.41
N SER A 39 -18.17 4.88 -15.93
CA SER A 39 -18.66 5.30 -14.61
C SER A 39 -17.74 4.80 -13.50
N GLY A 40 -17.18 3.59 -13.65
CA GLY A 40 -16.19 3.02 -12.74
C GLY A 40 -14.90 3.84 -12.71
N ILE A 41 -14.36 4.21 -13.87
CA ILE A 41 -13.18 5.08 -13.99
C ILE A 41 -13.42 6.45 -13.35
N VAL A 42 -14.52 7.11 -13.71
CA VAL A 42 -14.87 8.43 -13.13
C VAL A 42 -15.03 8.35 -11.60
N ALA A 43 -15.65 7.30 -11.09
CA ALA A 43 -15.78 7.11 -9.65
C ALA A 43 -14.41 6.84 -8.97
N TYR A 44 -13.52 6.08 -9.62
CA TYR A 44 -12.17 5.82 -9.16
C TYR A 44 -11.35 7.12 -9.10
N ASP A 45 -11.32 7.90 -10.16
CA ASP A 45 -10.59 9.17 -10.25
C ASP A 45 -11.08 10.20 -9.21
N ASN A 46 -12.36 10.11 -8.82
CA ASN A 46 -12.93 10.93 -7.75
C ASN A 46 -12.79 10.31 -6.34
N ASN A 47 -11.99 9.25 -6.17
CA ASN A 47 -11.80 8.54 -4.89
C ASN A 47 -13.08 7.93 -4.29
N HIS A 48 -14.12 7.69 -5.11
CA HIS A 48 -15.34 7.00 -4.71
C HIS A 48 -15.21 5.49 -4.98
N ASN A 49 -14.20 4.86 -4.37
CA ASN A 49 -13.78 3.49 -4.65
C ASN A 49 -14.88 2.44 -4.44
N ASP A 50 -15.78 2.62 -3.48
CA ASP A 50 -16.93 1.74 -3.24
C ASP A 50 -17.94 1.77 -4.40
N GLN A 51 -18.14 2.93 -5.02
CA GLN A 51 -18.96 3.08 -6.23
C GLN A 51 -18.22 2.53 -7.45
N ALA A 52 -16.94 2.85 -7.60
CA ALA A 52 -16.09 2.32 -8.67
C ALA A 52 -16.14 0.79 -8.70
N LEU A 53 -16.03 0.11 -7.54
CA LEU A 53 -16.15 -1.35 -7.47
C LEU A 53 -17.51 -1.89 -7.94
N LYS A 54 -18.60 -1.17 -7.68
CA LYS A 54 -19.92 -1.59 -8.17
C LYS A 54 -19.97 -1.55 -9.69
N PHE A 55 -19.51 -0.46 -10.29
CA PHE A 55 -19.49 -0.28 -11.74
C PHE A 55 -18.54 -1.25 -12.45
N PHE A 56 -17.31 -1.43 -11.94
CA PHE A 56 -16.38 -2.43 -12.47
C PHE A 56 -16.96 -3.85 -12.41
N LYS A 57 -17.66 -4.23 -11.35
CA LYS A 57 -18.30 -5.55 -11.29
C LYS A 57 -19.40 -5.74 -12.34
N LEU A 58 -20.16 -4.69 -12.66
CA LEU A 58 -21.19 -4.73 -13.68
C LEU A 58 -20.62 -4.85 -15.10
N SER A 59 -19.41 -4.37 -15.32
CA SER A 59 -18.71 -4.39 -16.62
C SER A 59 -17.56 -5.43 -16.67
N LYS A 60 -17.54 -6.41 -15.75
CA LYS A 60 -16.40 -7.33 -15.55
C LYS A 60 -15.99 -8.11 -16.81
N HIS A 61 -16.90 -8.40 -17.72
CA HIS A 61 -16.56 -9.09 -18.97
C HIS A 61 -15.70 -8.27 -19.94
N LEU A 62 -15.57 -6.95 -19.72
CA LEU A 62 -14.61 -6.10 -20.45
C LEU A 62 -13.15 -6.27 -20.00
N ILE A 63 -12.89 -7.03 -18.94
CA ILE A 63 -11.55 -7.18 -18.32
C ILE A 63 -10.48 -7.64 -19.32
N ASN A 64 -10.85 -8.47 -20.29
CA ASN A 64 -9.95 -8.97 -21.34
C ASN A 64 -10.01 -8.17 -22.64
N GLN A 65 -10.86 -7.15 -22.71
CA GLN A 65 -11.09 -6.37 -23.90
C GLN A 65 -10.52 -4.96 -23.79
N HIS A 66 -10.23 -4.51 -22.57
CA HIS A 66 -9.70 -3.17 -22.28
C HIS A 66 -8.46 -3.23 -21.39
N ASN A 67 -7.31 -2.78 -21.90
CA ASN A 67 -6.00 -2.94 -21.25
C ASN A 67 -5.93 -2.36 -19.83
N SER A 68 -6.55 -1.21 -19.58
CA SER A 68 -6.50 -0.54 -18.26
C SER A 68 -7.56 -1.07 -17.27
N TYR A 69 -8.44 -1.98 -17.70
CA TYR A 69 -9.54 -2.44 -16.84
C TYR A 69 -9.04 -3.16 -15.59
N LEU A 70 -8.17 -4.16 -15.78
CA LEU A 70 -7.67 -4.97 -14.67
C LEU A 70 -6.89 -4.13 -13.67
N GLU A 71 -6.08 -3.19 -14.14
CA GLU A 71 -5.32 -2.28 -13.29
C GLU A 71 -6.24 -1.43 -12.41
N SER A 72 -7.17 -0.68 -13.01
CA SER A 72 -8.11 0.17 -12.27
C SER A 72 -8.97 -0.63 -11.29
N TYR A 73 -9.46 -1.80 -11.72
CA TYR A 73 -10.29 -2.66 -10.88
C TYR A 73 -9.51 -3.22 -9.68
N THR A 74 -8.29 -3.74 -9.91
CA THR A 74 -7.48 -4.32 -8.83
C THR A 74 -6.93 -3.24 -7.87
N ASN A 75 -6.55 -2.07 -8.38
CA ASN A 75 -6.16 -0.94 -7.54
C ASN A 75 -7.34 -0.51 -6.65
N THR A 76 -8.54 -0.42 -7.22
CA THR A 76 -9.75 -0.11 -6.45
C THR A 76 -10.02 -1.18 -5.37
N LEU A 77 -9.81 -2.47 -5.67
CA LEU A 77 -9.93 -3.54 -4.67
C LEU A 77 -8.93 -3.37 -3.52
N VAL A 78 -7.67 -3.05 -3.83
CA VAL A 78 -6.65 -2.79 -2.79
C VAL A 78 -7.02 -1.56 -1.96
N LEU A 79 -7.45 -0.46 -2.57
CA LEU A 79 -7.89 0.76 -1.88
C LEU A 79 -9.11 0.53 -0.97
N GLU A 80 -9.96 -0.47 -1.29
CA GLU A 80 -11.06 -0.91 -0.41
C GLU A 80 -10.64 -1.98 0.62
N GLY A 81 -9.33 -2.27 0.77
CA GLY A 81 -8.81 -3.27 1.69
C GLY A 81 -9.08 -4.72 1.26
N ARG A 82 -9.50 -4.95 0.01
CA ARG A 82 -9.82 -6.28 -0.54
C ARG A 82 -8.63 -6.90 -1.27
N VAL A 83 -7.44 -6.86 -0.65
CA VAL A 83 -6.18 -7.30 -1.27
C VAL A 83 -6.24 -8.76 -1.72
N GLN A 84 -6.83 -9.66 -0.91
CA GLN A 84 -6.95 -11.07 -1.31
C GLN A 84 -7.82 -11.26 -2.56
N GLN A 85 -8.84 -10.43 -2.73
CA GLN A 85 -9.66 -10.46 -3.93
C GLN A 85 -8.88 -9.92 -5.13
N ALA A 86 -8.09 -8.84 -4.97
CA ALA A 86 -7.21 -8.33 -6.02
C ALA A 86 -6.22 -9.43 -6.48
N VAL A 87 -5.59 -10.15 -5.55
CA VAL A 87 -4.73 -11.32 -5.86
C VAL A 87 -5.45 -12.33 -6.74
N SER A 88 -6.70 -12.68 -6.39
CA SER A 88 -7.48 -13.66 -7.14
C SER A 88 -7.81 -13.18 -8.55
N GLU A 89 -8.21 -11.92 -8.71
CA GLU A 89 -8.53 -11.33 -10.01
C GLU A 89 -7.28 -11.23 -10.91
N ILE A 90 -6.13 -10.84 -10.36
CA ILE A 90 -4.87 -10.80 -11.11
C ILE A 90 -4.49 -12.23 -11.57
N LYS A 91 -4.52 -13.22 -10.67
CA LYS A 91 -4.16 -14.61 -11.02
C LYS A 91 -5.03 -15.20 -12.13
N GLN A 92 -6.33 -14.88 -12.15
CA GLN A 92 -7.24 -15.34 -13.19
C GLN A 92 -6.96 -14.71 -14.56
N ASN A 93 -6.27 -13.58 -14.61
CA ASN A 93 -6.02 -12.82 -15.83
C ASN A 93 -4.52 -12.71 -16.18
N LEU A 94 -3.64 -13.53 -15.58
CA LEU A 94 -2.19 -13.48 -15.81
C LEU A 94 -1.76 -13.79 -17.24
N THR A 95 -2.56 -14.54 -17.98
CA THR A 95 -2.22 -14.99 -19.35
C THR A 95 -2.41 -13.92 -20.43
N GLY A 96 -3.03 -12.80 -20.08
CA GLY A 96 -3.28 -11.68 -20.97
C GLY A 96 -2.27 -10.54 -20.80
N SER A 97 -2.16 -9.67 -21.81
CA SER A 97 -1.38 -8.42 -21.71
C SER A 97 -1.93 -7.44 -20.65
N ASN A 98 -3.13 -7.66 -20.16
CA ASN A 98 -3.85 -6.77 -19.25
C ASN A 98 -3.28 -6.78 -17.81
N SER A 99 -2.46 -7.79 -17.45
CA SER A 99 -1.77 -7.86 -16.16
C SER A 99 -0.38 -7.21 -16.17
N ASN A 100 0.01 -6.54 -17.26
CA ASN A 100 1.34 -5.99 -17.46
C ASN A 100 1.49 -4.60 -16.80
N PHE A 101 1.39 -4.55 -15.47
CA PHE A 101 1.64 -3.36 -14.65
C PHE A 101 2.33 -3.74 -13.33
N PHE A 102 3.08 -2.80 -12.76
CA PHE A 102 3.95 -3.03 -11.60
C PHE A 102 3.17 -3.55 -10.38
N GLU A 103 2.06 -2.93 -10.04
CA GLU A 103 1.25 -3.24 -8.84
C GLU A 103 0.67 -4.66 -8.90
N ALA A 104 0.37 -5.19 -10.11
CA ALA A 104 -0.11 -6.58 -10.23
C ALA A 104 0.92 -7.57 -9.70
N TYR A 105 2.15 -7.48 -10.21
CA TYR A 105 3.20 -8.41 -9.82
C TYR A 105 3.72 -8.16 -8.41
N LEU A 106 3.71 -6.90 -7.95
CA LEU A 106 3.99 -6.56 -6.56
C LEU A 106 3.01 -7.24 -5.60
N VAL A 107 1.71 -7.13 -5.86
CA VAL A 107 0.66 -7.73 -5.01
C VAL A 107 0.78 -9.26 -4.99
N LEU A 108 1.08 -9.89 -6.15
CA LEU A 108 1.31 -11.34 -6.23
C LEU A 108 2.57 -11.77 -5.47
N ALA A 109 3.66 -11.01 -5.59
CA ALA A 109 4.89 -11.28 -4.84
C ALA A 109 4.65 -11.22 -3.32
N LEU A 110 3.89 -10.23 -2.86
CA LEU A 110 3.56 -10.06 -1.44
C LEU A 110 2.60 -11.14 -0.92
N ASP A 111 1.63 -11.59 -1.72
CA ASP A 111 0.78 -12.73 -1.35
C ASP A 111 1.60 -14.02 -1.21
N SER A 112 2.55 -14.26 -2.11
CA SER A 112 3.44 -15.41 -2.06
C SER A 112 4.40 -15.31 -0.85
N LEU A 113 4.97 -14.13 -0.58
CA LEU A 113 5.78 -13.87 0.60
C LEU A 113 4.99 -14.11 1.90
N LYS A 114 3.75 -13.62 1.97
CA LYS A 114 2.87 -13.82 3.13
C LYS A 114 2.64 -15.29 3.44
N ARG A 115 2.57 -16.13 2.41
CA ARG A 115 2.46 -17.58 2.52
C ARG A 115 3.83 -18.27 2.72
N LYS A 116 4.92 -17.51 2.83
CA LYS A 116 6.31 -17.99 2.94
C LYS A 116 6.78 -18.79 1.71
N ASN A 117 6.17 -18.57 0.56
CA ASN A 117 6.64 -19.12 -0.72
C ASN A 117 7.59 -18.12 -1.38
N TYR A 118 8.85 -18.08 -0.87
CA TYR A 118 9.83 -17.07 -1.30
C TYR A 118 10.24 -17.23 -2.76
N LYS A 119 10.33 -18.45 -3.28
CA LYS A 119 10.64 -18.71 -4.70
C LYS A 119 9.58 -18.13 -5.64
N GLU A 120 8.31 -18.38 -5.36
CA GLU A 120 7.21 -17.82 -6.14
C GLU A 120 7.19 -16.27 -6.01
N SER A 121 7.45 -15.76 -4.80
CA SER A 121 7.56 -14.32 -4.56
C SER A 121 8.65 -13.67 -5.41
N GLU A 122 9.83 -14.29 -5.49
CA GLU A 122 10.95 -13.80 -6.32
C GLU A 122 10.60 -13.81 -7.81
N VAL A 123 9.93 -14.84 -8.32
CA VAL A 123 9.48 -14.88 -9.71
C VAL A 123 8.56 -13.70 -10.04
N TYR A 124 7.54 -13.45 -9.21
CA TYR A 124 6.66 -12.29 -9.41
C TYR A 124 7.38 -10.96 -9.25
N LEU A 125 8.27 -10.84 -8.26
CA LEU A 125 9.04 -9.63 -8.05
C LEU A 125 9.97 -9.35 -9.23
N GLN A 126 10.63 -10.37 -9.78
CA GLN A 126 11.46 -10.23 -10.98
C GLN A 126 10.62 -9.72 -12.17
N ARG A 127 9.41 -10.23 -12.32
CA ARG A 127 8.50 -9.79 -13.39
C ARG A 127 8.07 -8.32 -13.19
N SER A 128 7.90 -7.86 -11.94
CA SER A 128 7.50 -6.49 -11.66
C SER A 128 8.50 -5.44 -12.19
N TYR A 129 9.80 -5.76 -12.23
CA TYR A 129 10.83 -4.84 -12.74
C TYR A 129 10.62 -4.43 -14.20
N GLU A 130 9.99 -5.29 -15.02
CA GLU A 130 9.72 -4.98 -16.43
C GLU A 130 8.71 -3.83 -16.60
N PHE A 131 7.96 -3.51 -15.55
CA PHE A 131 6.89 -2.52 -15.56
C PHE A 131 7.19 -1.29 -14.68
N ILE A 132 8.45 -1.12 -14.25
CA ILE A 132 8.90 0.08 -13.53
C ILE A 132 9.18 1.19 -14.56
N ASN A 133 8.20 2.04 -14.82
CA ASN A 133 8.29 3.15 -15.76
C ASN A 133 8.92 4.38 -15.10
N ASN A 134 10.25 4.48 -15.02
CA ASN A 134 10.98 5.64 -14.46
C ASN A 134 10.54 6.09 -13.04
N ASP A 135 9.70 5.33 -12.35
CA ASP A 135 9.29 5.59 -10.97
C ASP A 135 10.37 5.11 -10.01
N LYS A 136 11.15 6.06 -9.49
CA LYS A 136 12.23 5.77 -8.55
C LYS A 136 11.75 5.05 -7.30
N LEU A 137 10.55 5.33 -6.82
CA LEU A 137 10.04 4.72 -5.60
C LEU A 137 9.60 3.27 -5.82
N SER A 138 9.01 2.96 -6.98
CA SER A 138 8.73 1.57 -7.37
C SER A 138 10.02 0.75 -7.46
N LEU A 139 11.11 1.34 -7.96
CA LEU A 139 12.43 0.68 -7.97
C LEU A 139 12.94 0.43 -6.54
N ILE A 140 12.82 1.43 -5.63
CA ILE A 140 13.21 1.27 -4.22
C ILE A 140 12.40 0.16 -3.56
N ILE A 141 11.10 0.08 -3.82
CA ILE A 141 10.21 -0.96 -3.30
C ILE A 141 10.68 -2.34 -3.78
N ALA A 142 10.88 -2.51 -5.08
CA ALA A 142 11.29 -3.78 -5.65
C ALA A 142 12.68 -4.23 -5.15
N ASP A 143 13.66 -3.32 -5.15
CA ASP A 143 15.02 -3.60 -4.66
C ASP A 143 15.02 -3.97 -3.16
N THR A 144 14.22 -3.28 -2.35
CA THR A 144 14.12 -3.56 -0.91
C THR A 144 13.46 -4.91 -0.64
N LEU A 145 12.37 -5.22 -1.35
CA LEU A 145 11.72 -6.52 -1.22
C LEU A 145 12.65 -7.67 -1.63
N ARG A 146 13.43 -7.50 -2.70
CA ARG A 146 14.45 -8.49 -3.09
C ARG A 146 15.48 -8.71 -2.00
N GLN A 147 15.95 -7.62 -1.35
CA GLN A 147 16.86 -7.75 -0.22
C GLN A 147 16.23 -8.54 0.93
N TYR A 148 14.97 -8.26 1.27
CA TYR A 148 14.26 -9.02 2.31
C TYR A 148 14.10 -10.49 1.93
N LEU A 149 13.69 -10.81 0.68
CA LEU A 149 13.57 -12.19 0.22
C LEU A 149 14.90 -12.95 0.37
N ASN A 150 16.02 -12.35 -0.06
CA ASN A 150 17.35 -12.96 0.10
C ASN A 150 17.68 -13.21 1.58
N VAL A 151 17.38 -12.27 2.47
CA VAL A 151 17.62 -12.43 3.91
C VAL A 151 16.75 -13.56 4.48
N PHE A 152 15.49 -13.64 4.08
CA PHE A 152 14.55 -14.64 4.60
C PHE A 152 14.84 -16.05 4.08
N GLU A 153 15.38 -16.18 2.87
CA GLU A 153 15.72 -17.46 2.27
C GLU A 153 17.12 -17.95 2.70
N GLU A 154 18.12 -17.05 2.67
CA GLU A 154 19.51 -17.41 2.93
C GLU A 154 19.91 -17.32 4.40
N ASN A 155 19.10 -16.67 5.25
CA ASN A 155 19.43 -16.36 6.66
C ASN A 155 20.75 -15.60 6.81
N LYS A 156 21.06 -14.69 5.88
CA LYS A 156 22.25 -13.84 5.88
C LYS A 156 21.86 -12.40 5.59
N ILE A 157 22.60 -11.46 6.21
CA ILE A 157 22.43 -10.04 5.89
C ILE A 157 22.79 -9.84 4.41
N SER A 158 21.84 -9.31 3.64
CA SER A 158 22.12 -8.86 2.29
C SER A 158 23.15 -7.73 2.35
N LYS A 159 24.18 -7.73 1.47
CA LYS A 159 25.13 -6.63 1.38
C LYS A 159 24.40 -5.38 0.91
N ILE A 160 23.89 -4.61 1.87
CA ILE A 160 23.17 -3.38 1.61
C ILE A 160 24.21 -2.33 1.25
N LYS A 161 24.25 -1.99 -0.03
CA LYS A 161 24.83 -0.71 -0.42
C LYS A 161 23.84 0.35 0.08
N ASN A 162 24.34 1.37 0.78
CA ASN A 162 23.52 2.50 1.25
C ASN A 162 23.05 3.35 0.05
N LYS A 163 22.23 2.71 -0.80
CA LYS A 163 21.79 3.23 -2.10
C LYS A 163 20.64 4.22 -1.95
N TYR A 164 19.83 4.02 -0.92
CA TYR A 164 18.57 4.75 -0.73
C TYR A 164 18.52 5.49 0.62
N GLY A 165 19.68 5.91 1.14
CA GLY A 165 19.77 6.70 2.36
C GLY A 165 19.06 6.03 3.55
N ASN A 166 18.18 6.78 4.21
CA ASN A 166 17.47 6.34 5.41
C ASN A 166 16.61 5.08 5.19
N PHE A 167 16.04 4.87 3.98
CA PHE A 167 15.35 3.62 3.66
C PHE A 167 16.26 2.40 3.79
N SER A 168 17.47 2.47 3.22
CA SER A 168 18.43 1.37 3.32
C SER A 168 18.83 1.11 4.76
N PHE A 169 19.04 2.16 5.56
CA PHE A 169 19.44 2.03 6.95
C PHE A 169 18.34 1.39 7.80
N ILE A 170 17.08 1.86 7.68
CA ILE A 170 15.93 1.26 8.38
C ILE A 170 15.78 -0.21 8.01
N ASN A 171 15.86 -0.54 6.72
CA ASN A 171 15.75 -1.92 6.25
C ASN A 171 16.88 -2.80 6.81
N GLU A 172 18.12 -2.29 6.92
CA GLU A 172 19.20 -3.02 7.54
C GLU A 172 18.93 -3.30 9.01
N VAL A 173 18.40 -2.33 9.77
CA VAL A 173 18.02 -2.53 11.17
C VAL A 173 17.04 -3.70 11.30
N PHE A 174 15.99 -3.75 10.47
CA PHE A 174 15.00 -4.84 10.52
C PHE A 174 15.55 -6.19 10.03
N GLN A 175 16.44 -6.21 9.04
CA GLN A 175 17.13 -7.44 8.63
C GLN A 175 17.96 -8.01 9.78
N ARG A 176 18.74 -7.16 10.49
CA ARG A 176 19.51 -7.57 11.66
C ARG A 176 18.62 -8.05 12.80
N CYS A 177 17.50 -7.36 13.01
CA CYS A 177 16.50 -7.75 14.00
C CYS A 177 15.93 -9.16 13.69
N TYR A 178 15.58 -9.43 12.45
CA TYR A 178 15.11 -10.75 12.00
C TYR A 178 16.14 -11.86 12.24
N LEU A 179 17.39 -11.60 11.88
CA LEU A 179 18.48 -12.55 12.01
C LEU A 179 19.04 -12.66 13.43
N LYS A 180 18.54 -11.86 14.38
CA LYS A 180 19.10 -11.74 15.73
C LYS A 180 20.62 -11.47 15.72
N ASP A 181 21.05 -10.61 14.77
CA ASP A 181 22.46 -10.25 14.61
C ASP A 181 22.99 -9.55 15.88
N LYS A 182 24.24 -9.84 16.25
CA LYS A 182 24.87 -9.29 17.45
C LYS A 182 24.94 -7.76 17.49
N ASN A 183 24.91 -7.10 16.34
CA ASN A 183 24.98 -5.65 16.24
C ASN A 183 23.58 -4.99 16.21
N THR A 184 22.48 -5.75 16.30
CA THR A 184 21.12 -5.21 16.18
C THR A 184 20.88 -4.03 17.13
N LYS A 185 21.33 -4.11 18.38
CA LYS A 185 21.19 -3.02 19.37
C LYS A 185 21.89 -1.74 18.92
N VAL A 186 23.14 -1.86 18.45
CA VAL A 186 23.92 -0.71 17.96
C VAL A 186 23.21 -0.04 16.78
N TYR A 187 22.64 -0.83 15.88
CA TYR A 187 21.92 -0.30 14.72
C TYR A 187 20.61 0.39 15.11
N PHE A 188 19.84 -0.16 16.06
CA PHE A 188 18.65 0.53 16.60
C PHE A 188 19.04 1.84 17.29
N THR A 189 20.07 1.83 18.15
CA THR A 189 20.54 3.02 18.86
C THR A 189 20.99 4.11 17.87
N ASN A 190 21.75 3.74 16.84
CA ASN A 190 22.18 4.67 15.81
C ASN A 190 21.01 5.25 15.01
N LEU A 191 19.98 4.43 14.71
CA LEU A 191 18.78 4.89 14.02
C LEU A 191 18.01 5.91 14.85
N ILE A 192 17.77 5.61 16.12
CA ILE A 192 16.99 6.46 17.03
C ILE A 192 17.72 7.79 17.31
N ASN A 193 19.05 7.75 17.43
CA ASN A 193 19.87 8.92 17.74
C ASN A 193 20.37 9.68 16.49
N SER A 194 19.94 9.27 15.29
CA SER A 194 20.35 9.97 14.07
C SER A 194 19.82 11.40 14.08
N GLN A 195 20.72 12.39 13.98
CA GLN A 195 20.40 13.83 13.98
C GLN A 195 19.91 14.31 12.60
N ASN A 196 19.01 13.57 11.98
CA ASN A 196 18.41 13.96 10.72
C ASN A 196 17.06 14.64 11.00
N ASP A 197 16.57 15.45 10.06
CA ASP A 197 15.25 16.14 10.14
C ASP A 197 14.04 15.18 10.23
N ALA A 198 14.28 13.86 10.15
CA ALA A 198 13.25 12.85 10.22
C ALA A 198 13.01 12.37 11.66
N ASP A 199 11.74 12.28 12.05
CA ASP A 199 11.34 11.73 13.34
C ASP A 199 11.43 10.20 13.36
N TYR A 200 12.49 9.67 13.98
CA TYR A 200 12.69 8.24 14.18
C TYR A 200 12.19 7.70 15.53
N THR A 201 11.46 8.51 16.31
CA THR A 201 10.94 8.10 17.63
C THR A 201 10.09 6.83 17.55
N ARG A 202 9.39 6.61 16.41
CA ARG A 202 8.64 5.38 16.15
C ARG A 202 9.50 4.11 16.34
N TYR A 203 10.77 4.15 15.98
CA TYR A 203 11.67 2.99 16.05
C TYR A 203 12.10 2.63 17.48
N GLN A 204 11.90 3.53 18.45
CA GLN A 204 12.02 3.21 19.87
C GLN A 204 11.05 2.07 20.28
N PHE A 205 9.83 2.09 19.75
CA PHE A 205 8.86 1.01 20.00
C PHE A 205 9.38 -0.35 19.51
N PHE A 206 9.95 -0.41 18.32
CA PHE A 206 10.48 -1.65 17.76
C PHE A 206 11.75 -2.11 18.48
N TYR A 207 12.56 -1.17 18.95
CA TYR A 207 13.72 -1.51 19.78
C TYR A 207 13.32 -2.08 21.13
N LEU A 208 12.36 -1.48 21.82
CA LEU A 208 11.81 -2.04 23.06
C LEU A 208 11.25 -3.45 22.83
N ASN A 209 10.51 -3.64 21.73
CA ASN A 209 9.99 -4.96 21.36
C ASN A 209 11.11 -5.98 21.16
N TYR A 210 12.18 -5.62 20.43
CA TYR A 210 13.34 -6.47 20.22
C TYR A 210 14.00 -6.90 21.54
N LEU A 211 14.21 -5.96 22.46
CA LEU A 211 14.79 -6.25 23.77
C LEU A 211 13.93 -7.22 24.56
N LEU A 212 12.63 -7.00 24.60
CA LEU A 212 11.66 -7.87 25.28
C LEU A 212 11.58 -9.27 24.65
N GLU A 213 11.68 -9.40 23.34
CA GLU A 213 11.73 -10.69 22.65
C GLU A 213 13.00 -11.49 22.96
N ASN A 214 14.10 -10.80 23.30
CA ASN A 214 15.36 -11.40 23.70
C ASN A 214 15.55 -11.53 25.22
N ASN A 215 14.47 -11.34 26.02
CA ASN A 215 14.44 -11.41 27.47
C ASN A 215 15.32 -10.35 28.18
N GLU A 216 15.56 -9.22 27.51
CA GLU A 216 16.36 -8.12 28.04
C GLU A 216 15.48 -7.07 28.70
N TYR A 217 14.68 -7.50 29.67
CA TYR A 217 13.66 -6.69 30.35
C TYR A 217 14.24 -5.45 31.04
N GLU A 218 15.35 -5.60 31.76
CA GLU A 218 15.95 -4.48 32.52
C GLU A 218 16.44 -3.36 31.60
N GLU A 219 17.04 -3.72 30.46
CA GLU A 219 17.45 -2.72 29.47
C GLU A 219 16.22 -2.03 28.83
N ALA A 220 15.21 -2.80 28.45
CA ALA A 220 13.96 -2.24 27.91
C ALA A 220 13.29 -1.30 28.92
N LYS A 221 13.29 -1.65 30.21
CA LYS A 221 12.75 -0.82 31.28
C LYS A 221 13.55 0.47 31.44
N ASN A 222 14.87 0.39 31.51
CA ASN A 222 15.74 1.56 31.63
C ASN A 222 15.53 2.55 30.47
N ILE A 223 15.47 2.07 29.22
CA ILE A 223 15.19 2.91 28.08
C ILE A 223 13.78 3.53 28.20
N SER A 224 12.80 2.72 28.57
CA SER A 224 11.40 3.14 28.75
C SER A 224 11.24 4.22 29.80
N ASP A 225 11.93 4.11 30.94
CA ASP A 225 11.85 5.07 32.05
C ASP A 225 12.35 6.47 31.61
N ASN A 226 13.33 6.51 30.70
CA ASN A 226 13.89 7.76 30.16
C ASN A 226 13.05 8.36 29.00
N LEU A 227 11.99 7.70 28.53
CA LEU A 227 11.11 8.26 27.50
C LEU A 227 10.18 9.34 28.06
N ASP A 228 10.09 10.46 27.36
CA ASP A 228 9.14 11.52 27.71
C ASP A 228 7.76 11.22 27.06
N TYR A 229 6.74 11.11 27.89
CA TYR A 229 5.35 10.91 27.43
C TYR A 229 4.82 12.06 26.57
N LEU A 230 5.24 13.29 26.85
CA LEU A 230 4.70 14.48 26.16
C LEU A 230 5.26 14.62 24.75
N ASN A 231 6.53 14.24 24.59
CA ASN A 231 7.25 14.39 23.33
C ASN A 231 7.35 13.10 22.51
N SER A 232 6.84 11.97 23.07
CA SER A 232 6.86 10.68 22.38
C SER A 232 5.61 10.47 21.51
N SER A 233 5.76 9.71 20.42
CA SER A 233 4.61 9.27 19.64
C SER A 233 3.66 8.41 20.47
N LEU A 234 2.37 8.39 20.11
CA LEU A 234 1.38 7.58 20.82
C LEU A 234 1.75 6.08 20.89
N LEU A 235 2.41 5.58 19.83
CA LEU A 235 2.90 4.19 19.79
C LEU A 235 3.95 3.93 20.87
N VAL A 236 4.92 4.84 20.99
CA VAL A 236 6.01 4.73 21.98
C VAL A 236 5.46 4.89 23.40
N SER A 237 4.58 5.87 23.64
CA SER A 237 3.91 6.09 24.92
C SER A 237 3.10 4.87 25.36
N GLN A 238 2.45 4.18 24.41
CA GLN A 238 1.73 2.94 24.69
C GLN A 238 2.69 1.79 25.03
N GLY A 239 3.83 1.70 24.33
CA GLY A 239 4.90 0.73 24.66
C GLY A 239 5.42 0.93 26.08
N LYS A 240 5.75 2.19 26.47
CA LYS A 240 6.14 2.55 27.82
C LYS A 240 5.12 2.08 28.86
N LYS A 241 3.84 2.39 28.66
CA LYS A 241 2.75 1.96 29.54
C LYS A 241 2.67 0.43 29.70
N TRP A 242 2.92 -0.34 28.64
CA TRP A 242 2.93 -1.81 28.72
C TRP A 242 4.09 -2.34 29.57
N ILE A 243 5.27 -1.70 29.49
CA ILE A 243 6.42 -2.07 30.34
C ILE A 243 6.11 -1.74 31.80
N GLU A 244 5.66 -0.52 32.11
CA GLU A 244 5.29 -0.08 33.46
C GLU A 244 4.20 -0.96 34.09
N THR A 245 3.24 -1.43 33.30
CA THR A 245 2.14 -2.29 33.81
C THR A 245 2.42 -3.79 33.64
N GLN A 246 3.65 -4.18 33.32
CA GLN A 246 4.10 -5.57 33.11
C GLN A 246 3.29 -6.33 32.04
N LYS A 247 2.72 -5.64 31.07
CA LYS A 247 1.95 -6.21 29.95
C LYS A 247 2.81 -6.41 28.70
N THR A 248 4.06 -6.78 28.87
CA THR A 248 5.08 -6.88 27.80
C THR A 248 4.71 -7.86 26.68
N THR A 249 3.91 -8.88 26.98
CA THR A 249 3.40 -9.83 25.98
C THR A 249 2.57 -9.16 24.87
N LYS A 250 2.05 -7.94 25.10
CA LYS A 250 1.29 -7.18 24.08
C LYS A 250 2.16 -6.75 22.90
N PHE A 251 3.44 -6.49 23.11
CA PHE A 251 4.36 -6.17 22.02
C PHE A 251 4.38 -7.27 20.96
N LYS A 252 4.70 -8.49 21.37
CA LYS A 252 4.80 -9.66 20.49
C LYS A 252 3.47 -10.01 19.81
N LYS A 253 2.34 -9.65 20.40
CA LYS A 253 1.02 -9.88 19.79
C LYS A 253 0.80 -9.05 18.53
N ILE A 254 1.38 -7.86 18.44
CA ILE A 254 1.14 -6.92 17.35
C ILE A 254 2.30 -6.82 16.37
N PHE A 255 3.55 -7.11 16.81
CA PHE A 255 4.74 -7.09 15.97
C PHE A 255 5.81 -8.02 16.53
N SER A 256 6.54 -8.69 15.64
CA SER A 256 7.73 -9.47 15.96
C SER A 256 8.75 -9.38 14.83
N CYS A 257 10.02 -9.12 15.19
CA CYS A 257 11.11 -9.20 14.22
C CYS A 257 11.30 -10.61 13.65
N SER A 258 10.84 -11.64 14.31
CA SER A 258 10.88 -13.02 13.80
C SER A 258 9.78 -13.34 12.78
N ASN A 259 8.86 -12.40 12.55
CA ASN A 259 7.78 -12.55 11.59
C ASN A 259 8.02 -11.69 10.34
N VAL A 260 8.27 -12.36 9.23
CA VAL A 260 8.51 -11.75 7.91
C VAL A 260 7.42 -10.75 7.53
N ASN A 261 6.15 -11.12 7.76
CA ASN A 261 5.02 -10.29 7.38
C ASN A 261 4.97 -8.98 8.19
N ASP A 262 5.38 -9.02 9.47
CA ASP A 262 5.39 -7.84 10.33
C ASP A 262 6.46 -6.86 9.86
N ILE A 263 7.66 -7.34 9.52
CA ILE A 263 8.75 -6.52 8.98
C ILE A 263 8.36 -5.86 7.66
N VAL A 264 7.85 -6.66 6.71
CA VAL A 264 7.48 -6.14 5.39
C VAL A 264 6.27 -5.20 5.49
N SER A 265 5.35 -5.45 6.43
CA SER A 265 4.26 -4.53 6.76
C SER A 265 4.79 -3.16 7.20
N GLU A 266 5.81 -3.11 8.07
CA GLU A 266 6.41 -1.85 8.52
C GLU A 266 7.12 -1.11 7.37
N PHE A 267 7.80 -1.84 6.49
CA PHE A 267 8.38 -1.25 5.29
C PHE A 267 7.31 -0.56 4.42
N PHE A 268 6.15 -1.18 4.21
CA PHE A 268 5.06 -0.56 3.45
C PHE A 268 4.40 0.61 4.21
N PHE A 269 4.39 0.60 5.52
CA PHE A 269 4.00 1.79 6.29
C PHE A 269 4.96 2.96 6.03
N LEU A 270 6.27 2.72 6.00
CA LEU A 270 7.27 3.74 5.69
C LEU A 270 7.08 4.31 4.27
N VAL A 271 6.88 3.45 3.27
CA VAL A 271 6.55 3.86 1.90
C VAL A 271 5.28 4.73 1.87
N SER A 272 4.26 4.31 2.60
CA SER A 272 2.98 5.04 2.69
C SER A 272 3.15 6.41 3.33
N SER A 273 3.96 6.50 4.38
CA SER A 273 4.25 7.76 5.08
C SER A 273 4.91 8.76 4.15
N LEU A 274 5.82 8.29 3.28
CA LEU A 274 6.46 9.14 2.28
C LEU A 274 5.45 9.69 1.25
N TYR A 275 4.56 8.84 0.72
CA TYR A 275 3.51 9.31 -0.19
C TYR A 275 2.53 10.25 0.51
N SER A 276 2.19 9.99 1.78
CA SER A 276 1.32 10.87 2.56
C SER A 276 1.92 12.24 2.78
N SER A 277 3.23 12.32 3.04
CA SER A 277 3.94 13.61 3.21
C SER A 277 4.00 14.44 1.91
N GLN A 278 3.84 13.79 0.76
CA GLN A 278 3.74 14.42 -0.56
C GLN A 278 2.29 14.66 -1.00
N GLU A 279 1.32 14.49 -0.09
CA GLU A 279 -0.12 14.61 -0.34
C GLU A 279 -0.66 13.63 -1.40
N ASN A 280 0.13 12.63 -1.80
CA ASN A 280 -0.32 11.55 -2.67
C ASN A 280 -1.06 10.49 -1.86
N TYR A 281 -2.27 10.85 -1.42
CA TYR A 281 -3.08 10.02 -0.51
C TYR A 281 -3.55 8.72 -1.15
N GLU A 282 -3.74 8.69 -2.47
CA GLU A 282 -4.16 7.45 -3.17
C GLU A 282 -3.07 6.38 -3.08
N LYS A 283 -1.83 6.70 -3.50
CA LYS A 283 -0.70 5.76 -3.38
C LYS A 283 -0.40 5.42 -1.93
N SER A 284 -0.46 6.40 -1.03
CA SER A 284 -0.32 6.15 0.41
C SER A 284 -1.35 5.14 0.92
N ASN A 285 -2.62 5.32 0.58
CA ASN A 285 -3.70 4.43 1.00
C ASN A 285 -3.58 3.02 0.38
N PHE A 286 -3.11 2.92 -0.86
CA PHE A 286 -2.81 1.65 -1.50
C PHE A 286 -1.79 0.85 -0.67
N TYR A 287 -0.65 1.45 -0.34
CA TYR A 287 0.39 0.78 0.43
C TYR A 287 0.03 0.57 1.90
N LEU A 288 -0.80 1.43 2.51
CA LEU A 288 -1.34 1.20 3.86
C LEU A 288 -2.25 -0.03 3.92
N ASN A 289 -3.08 -0.23 2.89
CA ASN A 289 -3.89 -1.44 2.81
C ASN A 289 -3.04 -2.71 2.59
N ILE A 290 -1.94 -2.62 1.83
CA ILE A 290 -0.94 -3.68 1.73
C ILE A 290 -0.29 -3.95 3.10
N SER A 291 0.15 -2.90 3.81
CA SER A 291 0.70 -3.02 5.16
C SER A 291 -0.27 -3.73 6.10
N HIS A 292 -1.54 -3.32 6.11
CA HIS A 292 -2.57 -3.96 6.93
C HIS A 292 -2.87 -5.41 6.49
N TYR A 293 -2.84 -5.70 5.20
CA TYR A 293 -3.00 -7.07 4.68
C TYR A 293 -1.89 -8.01 5.19
N LEU A 294 -0.66 -7.54 5.27
CA LEU A 294 0.48 -8.30 5.78
C LEU A 294 0.42 -8.48 7.30
N ASN A 295 0.15 -7.43 8.05
CA ASN A 295 0.01 -7.46 9.51
C ASN A 295 -1.30 -6.81 9.99
N PRO A 296 -2.43 -7.53 9.98
CA PRO A 296 -3.72 -6.99 10.41
C PRO A 296 -3.80 -6.72 11.92
N LYS A 297 -2.86 -7.23 12.71
CA LYS A 297 -2.82 -7.04 14.16
C LYS A 297 -2.23 -5.68 14.55
N PHE A 298 -1.37 -5.11 13.71
CA PHE A 298 -0.76 -3.82 13.98
C PHE A 298 -1.66 -2.67 13.49
N LYS A 299 -2.84 -2.56 14.10
CA LYS A 299 -3.87 -1.58 13.72
C LYS A 299 -3.40 -0.12 13.82
N PHE A 300 -2.31 0.17 14.54
CA PHE A 300 -1.76 1.52 14.61
C PHE A 300 -1.53 2.14 13.21
N ASN A 301 -1.14 1.33 12.23
CA ASN A 301 -0.94 1.78 10.86
C ASN A 301 -2.23 2.31 10.19
N LEU A 302 -3.42 1.85 10.63
CA LEU A 302 -4.72 2.37 10.18
C LEU A 302 -4.97 3.83 10.60
N SER A 303 -4.21 4.36 11.57
CA SER A 303 -4.32 5.76 11.94
C SER A 303 -3.94 6.70 10.80
N LEU A 304 -2.87 6.38 10.06
CA LEU A 304 -2.45 7.15 8.89
C LEU A 304 -3.47 7.01 7.74
N LEU A 305 -4.04 5.81 7.54
CA LEU A 305 -5.09 5.60 6.55
C LEU A 305 -6.33 6.46 6.86
N ALA A 306 -6.76 6.50 8.13
CA ALA A 306 -7.86 7.37 8.56
C ALA A 306 -7.51 8.85 8.40
N GLU A 307 -6.25 9.24 8.64
CA GLU A 307 -5.76 10.60 8.45
C GLU A 307 -5.80 11.03 7.00
N ASN A 308 -5.26 10.22 6.09
CA ASN A 308 -5.29 10.49 4.66
C ASN A 308 -6.71 10.70 4.14
N TYR A 309 -7.66 9.82 4.51
CA TYR A 309 -9.06 10.02 4.14
C TYR A 309 -9.65 11.29 4.75
N TYR A 310 -9.25 11.66 5.97
CA TYR A 310 -9.70 12.90 6.60
C TYR A 310 -9.15 14.13 5.87
N LEU A 311 -7.86 14.16 5.54
CA LEU A 311 -7.22 15.26 4.81
C LEU A 311 -7.80 15.41 3.40
N ASN A 312 -8.09 14.30 2.75
CA ASN A 312 -8.77 14.27 1.46
C ASN A 312 -10.31 14.47 1.55
N GLN A 313 -10.81 14.96 2.69
CA GLN A 313 -12.22 15.29 2.97
C GLN A 313 -13.20 14.11 2.81
N ASN A 314 -12.71 12.88 2.71
CA ASN A 314 -13.56 11.68 2.68
C ASN A 314 -13.92 11.21 4.11
N TYR A 315 -14.78 11.97 4.76
CA TYR A 315 -15.15 11.73 6.16
C TYR A 315 -15.88 10.41 6.39
N SER A 316 -16.63 9.95 5.40
CA SER A 316 -17.33 8.65 5.45
C SER A 316 -16.32 7.50 5.57
N LYS A 317 -15.27 7.50 4.72
CA LYS A 317 -14.19 6.52 4.79
C LYS A 317 -13.39 6.64 6.08
N THR A 318 -13.07 7.87 6.51
CA THR A 318 -12.40 8.08 7.80
C THR A 318 -13.16 7.39 8.94
N LEU A 319 -14.49 7.57 9.02
CA LEU A 319 -15.30 6.92 10.04
C LEU A 319 -15.26 5.40 9.93
N LYS A 320 -15.37 4.86 8.70
CA LYS A 320 -15.32 3.42 8.45
C LYS A 320 -13.99 2.80 8.91
N ILE A 321 -12.85 3.47 8.63
CA ILE A 321 -11.54 2.99 9.12
C ILE A 321 -11.45 3.05 10.64
N LEU A 322 -11.95 4.14 11.27
CA LEU A 322 -11.97 4.25 12.72
C LEU A 322 -12.85 3.20 13.41
N GLU A 323 -13.85 2.66 12.72
CA GLU A 323 -14.70 1.56 13.21
C GLU A 323 -13.99 0.21 13.22
N MET A 324 -12.87 0.06 12.50
CA MET A 324 -12.04 -1.14 12.55
C MET A 324 -11.27 -1.28 13.86
N PHE A 325 -11.14 -0.21 14.65
CA PHE A 325 -10.57 -0.29 16.00
C PHE A 325 -11.60 -0.89 16.96
N ASP A 326 -11.24 -1.99 17.60
CA ASP A 326 -12.06 -2.62 18.66
C ASP A 326 -12.00 -1.79 19.94
N LYS A 327 -13.06 -1.89 20.78
CA LYS A 327 -13.10 -1.25 22.10
C LYS A 327 -11.94 -1.71 23.02
N ASN A 328 -11.42 -2.90 22.79
CA ASN A 328 -10.29 -3.45 23.52
C ASN A 328 -8.92 -3.05 22.95
N ASP A 329 -8.88 -2.41 21.77
CA ASP A 329 -7.63 -1.90 21.23
C ASP A 329 -7.16 -0.71 22.08
N GLU A 330 -5.91 -0.74 22.51
CA GLU A 330 -5.32 0.28 23.41
C GLU A 330 -5.36 1.71 22.81
N PHE A 331 -5.32 1.81 21.47
CA PHE A 331 -5.40 3.06 20.75
C PHE A 331 -6.82 3.53 20.40
N TYR A 332 -7.85 2.70 20.73
CA TYR A 332 -9.25 2.90 20.36
C TYR A 332 -9.78 4.28 20.74
N TYR A 333 -9.62 4.64 22.01
CA TYR A 333 -10.20 5.89 22.53
C TYR A 333 -9.55 7.13 21.93
N TRP A 334 -8.24 7.15 21.78
CA TRP A 334 -7.50 8.29 21.26
C TRP A 334 -7.86 8.60 19.81
N PHE A 335 -7.74 7.64 18.93
CA PHE A 335 -8.01 7.85 17.51
C PHE A 335 -9.49 8.07 17.22
N LYS A 336 -10.36 7.26 17.81
CA LYS A 336 -11.79 7.31 17.54
C LYS A 336 -12.43 8.61 18.06
N ILE A 337 -12.11 9.02 19.28
CA ILE A 337 -12.69 10.23 19.88
C ILE A 337 -12.16 11.49 19.19
N LYS A 338 -10.84 11.63 19.09
CA LYS A 338 -10.20 12.83 18.52
C LYS A 338 -10.60 13.07 17.05
N LYS A 339 -10.65 12.00 16.23
CA LYS A 339 -11.06 12.14 14.83
C LYS A 339 -12.57 12.33 14.67
N LYS A 340 -13.41 11.67 15.45
CA LYS A 340 -14.86 11.93 15.45
C LYS A 340 -15.16 13.39 15.80
N GLN A 341 -14.54 13.93 16.84
CA GLN A 341 -14.70 15.33 17.21
C GLN A 341 -14.33 16.29 16.05
N LYS A 342 -13.18 16.08 15.40
CA LYS A 342 -12.77 16.88 14.25
C LYS A 342 -13.75 16.78 13.06
N ILE A 343 -14.30 15.60 12.79
CA ILE A 343 -15.27 15.39 11.70
C ILE A 343 -16.58 16.09 12.00
N ILE A 344 -17.10 15.99 13.23
CA ILE A 344 -18.34 16.64 13.66
C ILE A 344 -18.17 18.15 13.54
N PHE A 345 -17.06 18.70 14.08
CA PHE A 345 -16.78 20.14 14.04
C PHE A 345 -16.73 20.68 12.61
N LYS A 346 -16.09 20.00 11.67
CA LYS A 346 -16.07 20.41 10.26
C LYS A 346 -17.43 20.30 9.56
N LYS A 347 -18.29 19.36 9.97
CA LYS A 347 -19.67 19.26 9.42
C LYS A 347 -20.58 20.37 9.93
N GLN A 348 -20.36 20.85 11.14
CA GLN A 348 -21.17 21.93 11.73
C GLN A 348 -20.76 23.32 11.20
N ASN A 349 -19.53 23.46 10.70
CA ASN A 349 -18.99 24.70 10.15
C ASN A 349 -19.07 24.81 8.61
N LYS A 350 -19.77 23.88 7.96
CA LYS A 350 -20.20 23.92 6.56
C LYS A 350 -21.70 24.11 6.47
#